data_ab1a48e5a2d0e792fec291a7076a662d
#
_entry.id   ab1a48e5a2d0e792fec291a7076a662d
#
_cell.length_a   1.000
_cell.length_b   1.000
_cell.length_c   1.000
_cell.angle_alpha   90.00
_cell.angle_beta   90.00
_cell.angle_gamma   90.00
#
_symmetry.space_group_name_H-M   'P 1'
#
loop_
_entity.id
_entity.type
_entity.pdbx_description
1 polymer ?
#
loop_
_entity_poly.entity_id
_entity_poly.type
_entity_poly.pdbx_seq_one_letter_code
_entity_poly.pdbx_strand_id
1 'polypeptide(L)'
;MKQWSFLLWLLVAVDCSLAAPDADVKFYAAHGLVQHVSADRRQVTIHHQAIPGYMMEMTMDYPVKDTNDLTGISAGDEINFTLAVGENESWVKNLQLITHHVAAVTNNTFVFHADSPELKPGDLLPDGTLVTETGSEIHFSDFRGRALAFTFFFTRCPLPDFCPRMNRNFAETRQLLLSDSSAPTNWQFLSISFDPDYDQPEVLSRYAGFYRGDDARYWLFATASTNTLVSLAPRLDLMVLHQGANISHNMRTVVLDPQGRIASQFDGNTWTPQQLADAIVQAARKAP
;
A
#
# COMPACT_ATOMS: atom_id res chain seq x y z
N MET A 1 -69.36 23.53 27.64
CA MET A 1 -67.98 23.72 27.49
C MET A 1 -67.36 22.31 27.23
N LYS A 2 -67.04 22.01 25.96
CA LYS A 2 -66.44 20.71 25.56
C LYS A 2 -65.01 20.96 25.19
N GLN A 3 -64.07 20.39 25.96
CA GLN A 3 -62.66 20.38 25.67
C GLN A 3 -62.37 19.27 24.63
N TRP A 4 -61.72 19.65 23.53
CA TRP A 4 -61.22 18.71 22.56
C TRP A 4 -59.68 18.61 22.78
N SER A 5 -59.24 17.44 23.22
CA SER A 5 -57.81 17.09 23.29
C SER A 5 -57.36 16.59 21.92
N PHE A 6 -56.43 17.33 21.28
CA PHE A 6 -55.71 16.85 20.08
C PHE A 6 -54.52 16.01 20.53
N LEU A 7 -54.59 14.72 20.24
CA LEU A 7 -53.44 13.83 20.32
C LEU A 7 -52.58 14.02 19.06
N LEU A 8 -51.38 14.57 19.21
CA LEU A 8 -50.37 14.66 18.16
C LEU A 8 -49.67 13.33 18.08
N TRP A 9 -49.86 12.58 16.98
CA TRP A 9 -49.07 11.41 16.67
C TRP A 9 -47.77 11.84 16.02
N LEU A 10 -46.61 11.64 16.71
CA LEU A 10 -45.29 11.79 16.14
C LEU A 10 -44.99 10.54 15.31
N LEU A 11 -45.01 10.67 13.99
CA LEU A 11 -44.48 9.67 13.06
C LEU A 11 -42.95 9.79 13.07
N VAL A 12 -42.28 8.87 13.74
CA VAL A 12 -40.83 8.68 13.61
C VAL A 12 -40.61 7.92 12.30
N ALA A 13 -40.18 8.64 11.26
CA ALA A 13 -39.69 8.02 10.05
C ALA A 13 -38.31 7.39 10.38
N VAL A 14 -38.24 6.07 10.40
CA VAL A 14 -37.00 5.34 10.42
C VAL A 14 -36.50 5.35 8.98
N ASP A 15 -35.54 6.24 8.71
CA ASP A 15 -34.75 6.18 7.48
C ASP A 15 -33.86 4.93 7.52
N CYS A 16 -34.37 3.86 6.93
CA CYS A 16 -33.59 2.69 6.59
C CYS A 16 -32.77 3.04 5.36
N SER A 17 -31.60 3.67 5.58
CA SER A 17 -30.62 3.89 4.53
C SER A 17 -30.08 2.52 4.10
N LEU A 18 -30.73 1.92 3.11
CA LEU A 18 -30.18 0.80 2.35
C LEU A 18 -28.96 1.35 1.63
N ALA A 19 -27.75 0.96 2.09
CA ALA A 19 -26.52 1.17 1.32
C ALA A 19 -26.77 0.62 -0.09
N ALA A 20 -26.64 1.48 -1.11
CA ALA A 20 -26.74 1.05 -2.49
C ALA A 20 -25.70 -0.06 -2.72
N PRO A 21 -26.05 -1.14 -3.44
CA PRO A 21 -25.06 -2.13 -3.81
C PRO A 21 -23.97 -1.43 -4.64
N ASP A 22 -22.71 -1.72 -4.34
CA ASP A 22 -21.54 -1.26 -5.11
C ASP A 22 -21.78 -1.57 -6.59
N ALA A 23 -22.15 -0.57 -7.37
CA ALA A 23 -22.70 -0.76 -8.72
C ALA A 23 -21.62 -1.16 -9.76
N ASP A 24 -20.34 -1.29 -9.35
CA ASP A 24 -19.22 -1.51 -10.28
C ASP A 24 -18.15 -2.48 -9.75
N VAL A 25 -18.55 -3.49 -8.97
CA VAL A 25 -17.61 -4.54 -8.51
C VAL A 25 -17.43 -5.58 -9.61
N LYS A 26 -16.20 -5.75 -10.08
CA LYS A 26 -15.82 -6.83 -11.01
C LYS A 26 -15.38 -8.06 -10.23
N PHE A 27 -15.75 -9.23 -10.74
CA PHE A 27 -15.41 -10.52 -10.12
C PHE A 27 -14.55 -11.34 -11.06
N TYR A 28 -13.46 -11.89 -10.51
CA TYR A 28 -12.52 -12.72 -11.23
C TYR A 28 -12.37 -14.06 -10.51
N ALA A 29 -12.59 -15.15 -11.25
CA ALA A 29 -12.27 -16.49 -10.75
C ALA A 29 -10.76 -16.68 -10.74
N ALA A 30 -10.22 -17.16 -9.65
CA ALA A 30 -8.81 -17.34 -9.45
C ALA A 30 -8.50 -18.65 -8.72
N HIS A 31 -7.26 -19.12 -8.88
CA HIS A 31 -6.73 -20.31 -8.28
C HIS A 31 -5.37 -20.02 -7.69
N GLY A 32 -5.05 -20.61 -6.52
CA GLY A 32 -3.75 -20.35 -5.88
C GLY A 32 -3.50 -21.20 -4.65
N LEU A 33 -2.29 -21.03 -4.11
CA LEU A 33 -1.79 -21.66 -2.89
C LEU A 33 -1.79 -20.66 -1.74
N VAL A 34 -2.43 -21.00 -0.64
CA VAL A 34 -2.42 -20.17 0.57
C VAL A 34 -1.03 -20.23 1.21
N GLN A 35 -0.40 -19.07 1.36
CA GLN A 35 0.91 -18.95 1.99
C GLN A 35 0.77 -18.65 3.49
N HIS A 36 -0.18 -17.79 3.85
CA HIS A 36 -0.41 -17.36 5.21
C HIS A 36 -1.87 -16.97 5.43
N VAL A 37 -2.37 -17.15 6.63
CA VAL A 37 -3.66 -16.62 7.10
C VAL A 37 -3.39 -15.81 8.36
N SER A 38 -3.82 -14.55 8.39
CA SER A 38 -3.65 -13.69 9.58
C SER A 38 -4.39 -14.26 10.80
N ALA A 39 -3.88 -13.96 11.99
CA ALA A 39 -4.44 -14.46 13.23
C ALA A 39 -5.91 -14.02 13.47
N ASP A 40 -6.27 -12.82 13.00
CA ASP A 40 -7.64 -12.28 13.04
C ASP A 40 -8.53 -12.78 11.89
N ARG A 41 -7.97 -13.59 10.97
CA ARG A 41 -8.63 -14.14 9.78
C ARG A 41 -9.26 -13.08 8.85
N ARG A 42 -8.69 -11.88 8.84
CA ARG A 42 -9.14 -10.77 7.97
C ARG A 42 -8.24 -10.54 6.77
N GLN A 43 -7.11 -11.24 6.72
CA GLN A 43 -6.19 -11.25 5.58
C GLN A 43 -5.73 -12.67 5.26
N VAL A 44 -5.51 -12.93 3.98
CA VAL A 44 -4.93 -14.16 3.48
C VAL A 44 -3.88 -13.85 2.43
N THR A 45 -2.69 -14.40 2.58
CA THR A 45 -1.63 -14.33 1.57
C THR A 45 -1.79 -15.51 0.62
N ILE A 46 -1.99 -15.24 -0.66
CA ILE A 46 -2.19 -16.27 -1.69
C ILE A 46 -1.15 -16.08 -2.80
N HIS A 47 -0.44 -17.15 -3.13
CA HIS A 47 0.28 -17.27 -4.40
C HIS A 47 -0.71 -17.75 -5.45
N HIS A 48 -1.27 -16.84 -6.24
CA HIS A 48 -2.26 -17.17 -7.25
C HIS A 48 -1.66 -17.28 -8.64
N GLN A 49 -2.23 -18.16 -9.47
CA GLN A 49 -1.93 -18.23 -10.88
C GLN A 49 -2.39 -16.97 -11.62
N ALA A 50 -1.96 -16.79 -12.86
CA ALA A 50 -2.42 -15.68 -13.68
C ALA A 50 -3.96 -15.62 -13.73
N ILE A 51 -4.52 -14.45 -13.46
CA ILE A 51 -5.96 -14.16 -13.60
C ILE A 51 -6.19 -13.56 -14.99
N PRO A 52 -6.75 -14.33 -15.94
CA PRO A 52 -6.85 -13.91 -17.33
C PRO A 52 -7.55 -12.57 -17.51
N GLY A 53 -6.92 -11.67 -18.27
CA GLY A 53 -7.46 -10.34 -18.55
C GLY A 53 -7.39 -9.35 -17.39
N TYR A 54 -6.75 -9.73 -16.28
CA TYR A 54 -6.65 -8.87 -15.12
C TYR A 54 -5.21 -8.74 -14.57
N MET A 55 -4.62 -9.83 -14.07
CA MET A 55 -3.26 -9.78 -13.53
C MET A 55 -2.52 -11.09 -13.78
N MET A 56 -1.18 -11.01 -13.69
CA MET A 56 -0.31 -12.15 -13.83
C MET A 56 -0.20 -12.94 -12.52
N GLU A 57 0.43 -14.11 -12.58
CA GLU A 57 0.76 -14.92 -11.42
C GLU A 57 1.62 -14.13 -10.44
N MET A 58 1.24 -14.10 -9.14
CA MET A 58 1.99 -13.42 -8.09
C MET A 58 1.53 -13.84 -6.70
N THR A 59 2.27 -13.43 -5.67
CA THR A 59 1.86 -13.59 -4.27
C THR A 59 1.41 -12.24 -3.72
N MET A 60 0.22 -12.21 -3.12
CA MET A 60 -0.35 -10.98 -2.56
C MET A 60 -1.14 -11.26 -1.28
N ASP A 61 -1.25 -10.22 -0.45
CA ASP A 61 -2.12 -10.20 0.71
C ASP A 61 -3.49 -9.68 0.30
N TYR A 62 -4.51 -10.46 0.54
CA TYR A 62 -5.90 -10.12 0.22
C TYR A 62 -6.73 -9.91 1.47
N PRO A 63 -7.49 -8.81 1.57
CA PRO A 63 -8.53 -8.67 2.58
C PRO A 63 -9.62 -9.72 2.41
N VAL A 64 -10.15 -10.19 3.55
CA VAL A 64 -11.30 -11.09 3.63
C VAL A 64 -12.41 -10.38 4.40
N LYS A 65 -13.54 -10.09 3.74
CA LYS A 65 -14.67 -9.38 4.37
C LYS A 65 -15.49 -10.28 5.29
N ASP A 66 -15.69 -11.53 4.90
CA ASP A 66 -16.36 -12.55 5.71
C ASP A 66 -15.34 -13.60 6.18
N THR A 67 -15.04 -13.61 7.46
CA THR A 67 -14.08 -14.58 8.04
C THR A 67 -14.52 -16.04 7.89
N ASN A 68 -15.81 -16.30 7.63
CA ASN A 68 -16.31 -17.64 7.33
C ASN A 68 -15.73 -18.20 6.02
N ASP A 69 -15.40 -17.32 5.06
CA ASP A 69 -14.75 -17.72 3.80
C ASP A 69 -13.39 -18.42 4.02
N LEU A 70 -12.75 -18.20 5.17
CA LEU A 70 -11.51 -18.89 5.55
C LEU A 70 -11.71 -20.15 6.38
N THR A 71 -12.98 -20.55 6.66
CA THR A 71 -13.23 -21.74 7.49
C THR A 71 -12.62 -22.98 6.86
N GLY A 72 -11.75 -23.67 7.62
CA GLY A 72 -11.04 -24.85 7.15
C GLY A 72 -9.86 -24.56 6.19
N ILE A 73 -9.55 -23.30 5.93
CA ILE A 73 -8.41 -22.89 5.09
C ILE A 73 -7.20 -22.58 5.99
N SER A 74 -6.05 -23.08 5.56
CA SER A 74 -4.77 -22.96 6.25
C SER A 74 -3.62 -22.73 5.26
N ALA A 75 -2.47 -22.31 5.77
CA ALA A 75 -1.26 -22.21 4.94
C ALA A 75 -0.89 -23.57 4.34
N GLY A 76 -0.53 -23.61 3.07
CA GLY A 76 -0.25 -24.78 2.28
C GLY A 76 -1.45 -25.34 1.52
N ASP A 77 -2.65 -24.79 1.72
CA ASP A 77 -3.85 -25.23 1.00
C ASP A 77 -3.92 -24.67 -0.42
N GLU A 78 -4.26 -25.53 -1.36
CA GLU A 78 -4.59 -25.16 -2.72
C GLU A 78 -6.09 -24.85 -2.80
N ILE A 79 -6.44 -23.69 -3.33
CA ILE A 79 -7.81 -23.16 -3.30
C ILE A 79 -8.24 -22.57 -4.64
N ASN A 80 -9.55 -22.67 -4.92
CA ASN A 80 -10.22 -21.74 -5.83
C ASN A 80 -10.82 -20.59 -4.99
N PHE A 81 -10.82 -19.38 -5.55
CA PHE A 81 -11.41 -18.22 -4.90
C PHE A 81 -11.95 -17.22 -5.92
N THR A 82 -12.75 -16.29 -5.48
CA THR A 82 -13.22 -15.15 -6.26
C THR A 82 -12.52 -13.89 -5.76
N LEU A 83 -11.79 -13.20 -6.64
CA LEU A 83 -11.29 -11.86 -6.40
C LEU A 83 -12.37 -10.86 -6.80
N ALA A 84 -12.83 -10.05 -5.86
CA ALA A 84 -13.74 -8.96 -6.06
C ALA A 84 -12.95 -7.65 -6.11
N VAL A 85 -13.17 -6.83 -7.13
CA VAL A 85 -12.47 -5.56 -7.36
C VAL A 85 -13.49 -4.46 -7.57
N GLY A 86 -13.60 -3.58 -6.59
CA GLY A 86 -14.37 -2.34 -6.65
C GLY A 86 -13.50 -1.16 -7.11
N GLU A 87 -14.03 0.03 -7.03
CA GLU A 87 -13.33 1.26 -7.44
C GLU A 87 -12.12 1.56 -6.53
N ASN A 88 -12.26 1.36 -5.22
CA ASN A 88 -11.29 1.77 -4.21
C ASN A 88 -10.80 0.64 -3.29
N GLU A 89 -11.30 -0.56 -3.48
CA GLU A 89 -10.94 -1.72 -2.65
C GLU A 89 -11.01 -3.02 -3.44
N SER A 90 -10.25 -4.03 -3.00
CA SER A 90 -10.34 -5.40 -3.47
C SER A 90 -10.41 -6.36 -2.27
N TRP A 91 -11.02 -7.52 -2.46
CA TRP A 91 -11.08 -8.56 -1.43
C TRP A 91 -11.30 -9.93 -2.08
N VAL A 92 -10.96 -10.98 -1.35
CA VAL A 92 -11.29 -12.34 -1.77
C VAL A 92 -12.51 -12.86 -1.03
N LYS A 93 -13.25 -13.73 -1.71
CA LYS A 93 -14.43 -14.42 -1.18
C LYS A 93 -14.61 -15.78 -1.82
N ASN A 94 -15.54 -16.60 -1.28
CA ASN A 94 -15.87 -17.93 -1.80
C ASN A 94 -14.60 -18.82 -1.91
N LEU A 95 -13.77 -18.85 -0.89
CA LEU A 95 -12.57 -19.68 -0.87
C LEU A 95 -12.99 -21.15 -0.76
N GLN A 96 -12.65 -21.94 -1.75
CA GLN A 96 -12.98 -23.37 -1.81
C GLN A 96 -11.70 -24.19 -1.79
N LEU A 97 -11.56 -25.02 -0.78
CA LEU A 97 -10.44 -25.94 -0.67
C LEU A 97 -10.48 -26.97 -1.81
N ILE A 98 -9.35 -27.12 -2.51
CA ILE A 98 -9.14 -28.17 -3.49
C ILE A 98 -8.35 -29.30 -2.86
N THR A 99 -7.22 -28.99 -2.27
CA THR A 99 -6.31 -29.97 -1.69
C THR A 99 -5.62 -29.38 -0.45
N HIS A 100 -5.55 -30.18 0.61
CA HIS A 100 -4.64 -29.90 1.71
C HIS A 100 -3.23 -30.40 1.35
N HIS A 101 -2.32 -29.52 1.11
CA HIS A 101 -0.90 -29.87 1.08
C HIS A 101 -0.36 -29.76 2.51
N VAL A 102 0.11 -30.87 3.06
CA VAL A 102 0.98 -30.79 4.26
C VAL A 102 2.21 -30.00 3.79
N ALA A 103 2.33 -28.76 4.28
CA ALA A 103 3.35 -27.84 3.85
C ALA A 103 4.74 -28.47 3.97
N ALA A 104 5.25 -29.01 2.87
CA ALA A 104 6.68 -28.94 2.67
C ALA A 104 6.96 -27.45 2.49
N VAL A 105 7.49 -26.83 3.54
CA VAL A 105 8.00 -25.47 3.48
C VAL A 105 9.16 -25.49 2.49
N THR A 106 8.85 -25.44 1.19
CA THR A 106 9.85 -25.13 0.18
C THR A 106 10.02 -23.63 0.29
N ASN A 107 10.96 -23.24 1.15
CA ASN A 107 11.47 -21.89 1.26
C ASN A 107 12.14 -21.48 -0.08
N ASN A 108 11.36 -21.28 -1.12
CA ASN A 108 11.74 -20.52 -2.29
C ASN A 108 11.33 -19.05 -2.13
N THR A 109 11.26 -18.61 -0.88
CA THR A 109 11.29 -17.19 -0.57
C THR A 109 12.75 -16.77 -0.75
N PHE A 110 13.07 -16.12 -1.86
CA PHE A 110 14.23 -15.26 -1.87
C PHE A 110 13.95 -14.10 -0.92
N VAL A 111 13.96 -14.40 0.36
CA VAL A 111 14.16 -13.37 1.36
C VAL A 111 15.56 -12.89 1.09
N PHE A 112 15.71 -11.66 0.62
CA PHE A 112 16.99 -10.99 0.66
C PHE A 112 17.34 -10.87 2.15
N HIS A 113 17.94 -11.91 2.73
CA HIS A 113 18.62 -11.78 4.00
C HIS A 113 19.86 -10.94 3.72
N ALA A 114 19.72 -9.63 3.83
CA ALA A 114 20.91 -8.84 4.08
C ALA A 114 21.44 -9.30 5.44
N ASP A 115 22.74 -9.58 5.54
CA ASP A 115 23.43 -9.76 6.83
C ASP A 115 23.37 -8.49 7.70
N SER A 116 22.55 -7.51 7.30
CA SER A 116 22.39 -6.22 7.95
C SER A 116 21.07 -6.19 8.75
N PRO A 117 21.09 -5.74 9.99
CA PRO A 117 19.91 -5.68 10.82
C PRO A 117 18.81 -4.78 10.22
N GLU A 118 17.55 -5.13 10.52
CA GLU A 118 16.40 -4.30 10.23
C GLU A 118 16.56 -2.91 10.84
N LEU A 119 16.21 -1.88 10.07
CA LEU A 119 16.24 -0.49 10.50
C LEU A 119 15.02 -0.18 11.38
N LYS A 120 15.26 0.51 12.48
CA LYS A 120 14.26 0.90 13.47
C LYS A 120 14.17 2.42 13.61
N PRO A 121 13.09 2.94 14.21
CA PRO A 121 13.01 4.36 14.54
C PRO A 121 14.26 4.83 15.30
N GLY A 122 14.88 5.92 14.81
CA GLY A 122 16.15 6.47 15.27
C GLY A 122 17.37 6.08 14.43
N ASP A 123 17.31 5.00 13.66
CA ASP A 123 18.41 4.59 12.78
C ASP A 123 18.55 5.53 11.58
N LEU A 124 19.78 5.73 11.15
CA LEU A 124 20.07 6.48 9.94
C LEU A 124 19.76 5.62 8.72
N LEU A 125 18.95 6.16 7.78
CA LEU A 125 18.71 5.48 6.52
C LEU A 125 20.01 5.48 5.69
N PRO A 126 20.48 4.32 5.20
CA PRO A 126 21.59 4.26 4.25
C PRO A 126 21.27 5.08 3.00
N ASP A 127 22.28 5.68 2.43
CA ASP A 127 22.13 6.39 1.17
C ASP A 127 21.95 5.41 0.00
N GLY A 128 21.31 5.90 -1.05
CA GLY A 128 21.04 5.10 -2.24
C GLY A 128 20.70 5.99 -3.43
N THR A 129 21.05 5.51 -4.60
CA THR A 129 20.83 6.22 -5.86
C THR A 129 19.44 5.93 -6.43
N LEU A 130 18.76 6.98 -6.83
CA LEU A 130 17.43 6.97 -7.43
C LEU A 130 17.44 7.81 -8.71
N VAL A 131 16.59 7.47 -9.67
CA VAL A 131 16.39 8.25 -10.91
C VAL A 131 14.96 8.77 -10.92
N THR A 132 14.80 10.09 -10.98
CA THR A 132 13.49 10.73 -10.93
C THR A 132 12.71 10.60 -12.24
N GLU A 133 11.43 10.98 -12.22
CA GLU A 133 10.57 11.08 -13.40
C GLU A 133 11.05 12.09 -14.43
N THR A 134 12.04 12.92 -14.10
CA THR A 134 12.72 13.84 -15.05
C THR A 134 14.04 13.29 -15.57
N GLY A 135 14.43 12.07 -15.17
CA GLY A 135 15.69 11.45 -15.51
C GLY A 135 16.90 11.95 -14.69
N SER A 136 16.67 12.75 -13.66
CA SER A 136 17.73 13.26 -12.78
C SER A 136 18.09 12.24 -11.73
N GLU A 137 19.38 12.05 -11.48
CA GLU A 137 19.88 11.24 -10.36
C GLU A 137 19.74 12.03 -9.06
N ILE A 138 19.23 11.36 -8.02
CA ILE A 138 19.09 11.88 -6.67
C ILE A 138 19.49 10.82 -5.65
N HIS A 139 19.77 11.28 -4.42
CA HIS A 139 20.11 10.45 -3.28
C HIS A 139 19.21 10.76 -2.09
N PHE A 140 19.07 9.84 -1.13
CA PHE A 140 18.34 10.13 0.11
C PHE A 140 18.99 11.26 0.90
N SER A 141 20.30 11.43 0.81
CA SER A 141 21.04 12.54 1.42
C SER A 141 20.65 13.92 0.90
N ASP A 142 20.12 14.05 -0.31
CA ASP A 142 19.65 15.32 -0.88
C ASP A 142 18.42 15.89 -0.17
N PHE A 143 17.76 15.07 0.62
CA PHE A 143 16.58 15.45 1.39
C PHE A 143 16.92 15.92 2.82
N ARG A 144 18.18 15.97 3.19
CA ARG A 144 18.60 16.50 4.51
C ARG A 144 18.05 17.91 4.74
N GLY A 145 17.67 18.21 5.96
CA GLY A 145 16.98 19.47 6.33
C GLY A 145 15.47 19.42 6.13
N ARG A 146 14.94 18.36 5.54
CA ARG A 146 13.51 18.15 5.33
C ARG A 146 13.06 16.80 5.92
N ALA A 147 11.82 16.74 6.43
CA ALA A 147 11.18 15.47 6.68
C ALA A 147 10.85 14.82 5.32
N LEU A 148 11.28 13.59 5.11
CA LEU A 148 11.01 12.85 3.88
C LEU A 148 10.04 11.70 4.18
N ALA A 149 8.87 11.69 3.55
CA ALA A 149 8.01 10.51 3.55
C ALA A 149 8.14 9.80 2.20
N PHE A 150 8.45 8.50 2.23
CA PHE A 150 8.54 7.72 1.01
C PHE A 150 7.82 6.38 1.11
N THR A 151 7.35 5.89 -0.04
CA THR A 151 6.70 4.59 -0.19
C THR A 151 7.20 3.90 -1.44
N PHE A 152 6.96 2.59 -1.51
CA PHE A 152 7.34 1.79 -2.66
C PHE A 152 6.10 1.39 -3.46
N PHE A 153 6.26 1.31 -4.79
CA PHE A 153 5.17 0.99 -5.71
C PHE A 153 5.69 0.47 -7.05
N PHE A 154 4.80 0.13 -7.97
CA PHE A 154 5.06 0.01 -9.39
C PHE A 154 3.81 0.44 -10.18
N THR A 155 4.03 1.02 -11.37
CA THR A 155 2.92 1.67 -12.12
C THR A 155 1.90 0.68 -12.66
N ARG A 156 2.30 -0.58 -12.88
CA ARG A 156 1.45 -1.65 -13.41
C ARG A 156 0.65 -2.40 -12.35
N CYS A 157 0.66 -1.95 -11.08
CA CYS A 157 -0.12 -2.57 -10.01
C CYS A 157 -1.63 -2.52 -10.34
N PRO A 158 -2.30 -3.65 -10.50
CA PRO A 158 -3.69 -3.68 -10.96
C PRO A 158 -4.70 -3.49 -9.83
N LEU A 159 -4.28 -3.64 -8.57
CA LEU A 159 -5.16 -3.58 -7.41
C LEU A 159 -5.32 -2.14 -6.92
N PRO A 160 -6.55 -1.61 -6.87
CA PRO A 160 -6.81 -0.21 -6.55
C PRO A 160 -6.48 0.16 -5.10
N ASP A 161 -6.53 -0.79 -4.19
CA ASP A 161 -6.26 -0.64 -2.76
C ASP A 161 -4.78 -0.88 -2.37
N PHE A 162 -3.90 -1.17 -3.34
CA PHE A 162 -2.45 -1.30 -3.15
C PHE A 162 -1.69 -0.03 -3.59
N CYS A 163 -0.83 -0.11 -4.59
CA CYS A 163 -0.04 1.04 -5.04
C CYS A 163 -0.88 2.28 -5.38
N PRO A 164 -2.05 2.15 -6.08
CA PRO A 164 -2.91 3.31 -6.31
C PRO A 164 -3.42 3.95 -5.02
N ARG A 165 -3.79 3.15 -4.00
CA ARG A 165 -4.22 3.67 -2.70
C ARG A 165 -3.08 4.39 -1.98
N MET A 166 -1.85 3.85 -2.00
CA MET A 166 -0.70 4.53 -1.38
C MET A 166 -0.50 5.92 -1.97
N ASN A 167 -0.54 6.04 -3.29
CA ASN A 167 -0.37 7.34 -3.94
C ASN A 167 -1.58 8.27 -3.74
N ARG A 168 -2.82 7.76 -3.65
CA ARG A 168 -3.98 8.58 -3.23
C ARG A 168 -3.82 9.11 -1.81
N ASN A 169 -3.41 8.26 -0.87
CA ASN A 169 -3.15 8.68 0.51
C ASN A 169 -2.06 9.76 0.57
N PHE A 170 -1.00 9.67 -0.24
CA PHE A 170 0.02 10.71 -0.37
C PHE A 170 -0.56 12.02 -0.94
N ALA A 171 -1.43 11.94 -1.96
CA ALA A 171 -2.09 13.11 -2.53
C ALA A 171 -2.97 13.82 -1.49
N GLU A 172 -3.77 13.06 -0.73
CA GLU A 172 -4.63 13.60 0.33
C GLU A 172 -3.78 14.18 1.48
N THR A 173 -2.73 13.47 1.92
CA THR A 173 -1.79 13.97 2.93
C THR A 173 -1.15 15.29 2.49
N ARG A 174 -0.75 15.39 1.20
CA ARG A 174 -0.21 16.63 0.63
C ARG A 174 -1.21 17.78 0.76
N GLN A 175 -2.48 17.53 0.46
CA GLN A 175 -3.52 18.55 0.58
C GLN A 175 -3.72 18.99 2.03
N LEU A 176 -3.71 18.05 2.99
CA LEU A 176 -3.79 18.36 4.42
C LEU A 176 -2.64 19.28 4.84
N LEU A 177 -1.40 18.94 4.49
CA LEU A 177 -0.21 19.73 4.85
C LEU A 177 -0.20 21.11 4.18
N LEU A 178 -0.66 21.22 2.94
CA LEU A 178 -0.70 22.51 2.22
C LEU A 178 -1.84 23.42 2.69
N SER A 179 -2.93 22.86 3.21
CA SER A 179 -4.08 23.64 3.72
C SER A 179 -3.90 24.12 5.16
N ASP A 180 -3.01 23.49 5.93
CA ASP A 180 -2.71 23.88 7.31
C ASP A 180 -1.58 24.91 7.34
N SER A 181 -1.94 26.18 7.60
CA SER A 181 -0.96 27.29 7.72
C SER A 181 0.03 27.13 8.88
N SER A 182 -0.25 26.24 9.84
CA SER A 182 0.64 25.91 10.97
C SER A 182 1.57 24.74 10.69
N ALA A 183 1.37 24.03 9.56
CA ALA A 183 2.23 22.91 9.18
C ALA A 183 3.63 23.41 8.79
N PRO A 184 4.68 22.64 9.10
CA PRO A 184 6.02 22.93 8.62
C PRO A 184 6.06 22.93 7.09
N THR A 185 6.97 23.70 6.48
CA THR A 185 7.18 23.73 5.03
C THR A 185 8.39 22.91 4.57
N ASN A 186 9.18 22.39 5.54
CA ASN A 186 10.38 21.59 5.29
C ASN A 186 10.07 20.09 5.23
N TRP A 187 9.23 19.68 4.28
CA TRP A 187 8.91 18.28 4.03
C TRP A 187 8.95 17.97 2.53
N GLN A 188 9.04 16.69 2.20
CA GLN A 188 9.07 16.17 0.84
C GLN A 188 8.45 14.76 0.79
N PHE A 189 7.77 14.44 -0.30
CA PHE A 189 7.33 13.08 -0.64
C PHE A 189 8.21 12.49 -1.74
N LEU A 190 8.34 11.16 -1.68
CA LEU A 190 9.02 10.38 -2.70
C LEU A 190 8.29 9.03 -2.88
N SER A 191 7.75 8.79 -4.06
CA SER A 191 7.25 7.48 -4.46
C SER A 191 8.32 6.76 -5.27
N ILE A 192 8.74 5.57 -4.79
CA ILE A 192 9.88 4.83 -5.34
C ILE A 192 9.37 3.58 -6.04
N SER A 193 9.55 3.49 -7.35
CA SER A 193 9.28 2.26 -8.07
C SER A 193 10.41 1.24 -7.90
N PHE A 194 10.02 -0.01 -7.68
CA PHE A 194 10.92 -1.16 -7.68
C PHE A 194 10.87 -1.97 -9.00
N ASP A 195 10.30 -1.40 -10.06
CA ASP A 195 10.24 -1.98 -11.43
C ASP A 195 10.99 -1.07 -12.43
N PRO A 196 12.32 -0.86 -12.25
CA PRO A 196 13.08 0.09 -13.04
C PRO A 196 13.14 -0.24 -14.53
N ASP A 197 12.96 -1.50 -14.92
CA ASP A 197 12.97 -1.91 -16.32
C ASP A 197 11.74 -1.40 -17.09
N TYR A 198 10.59 -1.29 -16.42
CA TYR A 198 9.36 -0.77 -17.01
C TYR A 198 9.08 0.68 -16.65
N ASP A 199 9.25 1.06 -15.40
CA ASP A 199 8.92 2.37 -14.85
C ASP A 199 10.02 3.41 -15.17
N GLN A 200 10.26 3.60 -16.47
CA GLN A 200 11.18 4.60 -17.00
C GLN A 200 10.68 6.02 -16.72
N PRO A 201 11.52 7.07 -16.79
CA PRO A 201 11.15 8.44 -16.46
C PRO A 201 9.85 8.91 -17.10
N GLU A 202 9.62 8.62 -18.39
CA GLU A 202 8.41 9.02 -19.10
C GLU A 202 7.14 8.31 -18.59
N VAL A 203 7.28 7.05 -18.14
CA VAL A 203 6.19 6.29 -17.53
C VAL A 203 5.86 6.88 -16.18
N LEU A 204 6.88 7.12 -15.36
CA LEU A 204 6.73 7.75 -14.05
C LEU A 204 6.14 9.14 -14.13
N SER A 205 6.58 9.97 -15.08
CA SER A 205 6.07 11.33 -15.28
C SER A 205 4.56 11.33 -15.54
N ARG A 206 4.09 10.44 -16.43
CA ARG A 206 2.65 10.30 -16.71
C ARG A 206 1.89 9.80 -15.47
N TYR A 207 2.42 8.80 -14.77
CA TYR A 207 1.81 8.26 -13.58
C TYR A 207 1.72 9.31 -12.45
N ALA A 208 2.78 10.07 -12.22
CA ALA A 208 2.82 11.17 -11.26
C ALA A 208 1.75 12.22 -11.54
N GLY A 209 1.52 12.55 -12.82
CA GLY A 209 0.51 13.51 -13.26
C GLY A 209 -0.90 13.20 -12.75
N PHE A 210 -1.27 11.92 -12.61
CA PHE A 210 -2.59 11.52 -12.08
C PHE A 210 -2.78 11.89 -10.61
N TYR A 211 -1.72 11.95 -9.82
CA TYR A 211 -1.81 12.15 -8.37
C TYR A 211 -1.49 13.57 -7.93
N ARG A 212 -0.55 14.25 -8.58
CA ARG A 212 -0.09 15.57 -8.17
C ARG A 212 -0.23 16.67 -9.22
N GLY A 213 -0.69 16.34 -10.43
CA GLY A 213 -0.67 17.24 -11.57
C GLY A 213 0.77 17.64 -11.92
N ASP A 214 0.97 18.86 -12.38
CA ASP A 214 2.27 19.40 -12.79
C ASP A 214 3.13 19.92 -11.63
N ASP A 215 2.57 19.99 -10.40
CA ASP A 215 3.28 20.53 -9.24
C ASP A 215 4.14 19.48 -8.55
N ALA A 216 5.42 19.42 -8.93
CA ALA A 216 6.41 18.50 -8.38
C ALA A 216 7.14 19.01 -7.12
N ARG A 217 6.84 20.23 -6.62
CA ARG A 217 7.62 20.89 -5.55
C ARG A 217 7.79 20.06 -4.30
N TYR A 218 6.75 19.32 -3.91
CA TYR A 218 6.71 18.56 -2.67
C TYR A 218 6.62 17.05 -2.89
N TRP A 219 6.61 16.57 -4.12
CA TRP A 219 6.44 15.15 -4.38
C TRP A 219 7.14 14.73 -5.67
N LEU A 220 8.15 13.89 -5.54
CA LEU A 220 8.89 13.28 -6.63
C LEU A 220 8.51 11.81 -6.77
N PHE A 221 8.58 11.32 -7.99
CA PHE A 221 8.52 9.91 -8.33
C PHE A 221 9.89 9.50 -8.87
N ALA A 222 10.35 8.33 -8.48
CA ALA A 222 11.67 7.85 -8.89
C ALA A 222 11.68 6.33 -9.01
N THR A 223 12.66 5.80 -9.74
CA THR A 223 13.04 4.39 -9.68
C THR A 223 14.27 4.22 -8.82
N ALA A 224 14.33 3.13 -8.07
CA ALA A 224 15.56 2.72 -7.39
C ALA A 224 16.39 1.80 -8.28
N SER A 225 17.70 1.96 -8.28
CA SER A 225 18.58 0.97 -8.90
C SER A 225 18.43 -0.39 -8.20
N THR A 226 18.68 -1.47 -8.93
CA THR A 226 18.67 -2.82 -8.35
C THR A 226 19.58 -2.92 -7.12
N ASN A 227 20.78 -2.29 -7.17
CA ASN A 227 21.70 -2.29 -6.03
C ASN A 227 21.13 -1.56 -4.80
N THR A 228 20.42 -0.43 -5.02
CA THR A 228 19.73 0.30 -3.95
C THR A 228 18.62 -0.56 -3.33
N LEU A 229 17.82 -1.22 -4.16
CA LEU A 229 16.74 -2.10 -3.68
C LEU A 229 17.29 -3.30 -2.90
N VAL A 230 18.30 -3.99 -3.42
CA VAL A 230 18.93 -5.14 -2.76
C VAL A 230 19.51 -4.76 -1.39
N SER A 231 20.11 -3.56 -1.29
CA SER A 231 20.70 -3.08 -0.05
C SER A 231 19.67 -2.60 0.98
N LEU A 232 18.58 -1.96 0.51
CA LEU A 232 17.68 -1.22 1.37
C LEU A 232 16.41 -2.00 1.74
N ALA A 233 15.84 -2.75 0.79
CA ALA A 233 14.57 -3.42 0.98
C ALA A 233 14.55 -4.37 2.20
N PRO A 234 15.54 -5.28 2.38
CA PRO A 234 15.54 -6.18 3.54
C PRO A 234 15.65 -5.44 4.88
N ARG A 235 16.36 -4.31 4.88
CA ARG A 235 16.55 -3.51 6.09
C ARG A 235 15.31 -2.71 6.49
N LEU A 236 14.40 -2.49 5.55
CA LEU A 236 13.09 -1.87 5.77
C LEU A 236 11.95 -2.90 5.89
N ASP A 237 12.28 -4.19 6.01
CA ASP A 237 11.32 -5.28 5.97
C ASP A 237 10.41 -5.19 4.73
N LEU A 238 10.96 -4.70 3.62
CA LEU A 238 10.30 -4.67 2.33
C LEU A 238 10.68 -5.93 1.56
N MET A 239 9.72 -6.81 1.38
CA MET A 239 9.87 -7.97 0.51
C MET A 239 9.50 -7.55 -0.92
N VAL A 240 10.40 -7.80 -1.86
CA VAL A 240 10.13 -7.65 -3.29
C VAL A 240 10.63 -8.90 -4.00
N LEU A 241 9.73 -9.60 -4.67
CA LEU A 241 10.03 -10.81 -5.40
C LEU A 241 9.72 -10.61 -6.88
N HIS A 242 10.75 -10.64 -7.71
CA HIS A 242 10.61 -10.64 -9.16
C HIS A 242 10.63 -12.07 -9.71
N GLN A 243 9.54 -12.49 -10.35
CA GLN A 243 9.44 -13.76 -11.06
C GLN A 243 9.07 -13.49 -12.53
N GLY A 244 10.06 -13.09 -13.32
CA GLY A 244 9.81 -12.58 -14.67
C GLY A 244 9.08 -11.23 -14.62
N ALA A 245 7.90 -11.17 -15.26
CA ALA A 245 7.06 -9.97 -15.22
C ALA A 245 6.20 -9.86 -13.94
N ASN A 246 6.25 -10.86 -13.07
CA ASN A 246 5.47 -10.89 -11.82
C ASN A 246 6.26 -10.22 -10.70
N ILE A 247 5.61 -9.35 -9.96
CA ILE A 247 6.19 -8.66 -8.81
C ILE A 247 5.29 -8.89 -7.60
N SER A 248 5.80 -9.64 -6.63
CA SER A 248 5.17 -9.79 -5.32
C SER A 248 5.89 -8.92 -4.32
N HIS A 249 5.15 -8.18 -3.51
CA HIS A 249 5.73 -7.32 -2.48
C HIS A 249 4.75 -7.07 -1.34
N ASN A 250 5.28 -6.73 -0.16
CA ASN A 250 4.51 -6.09 0.89
C ASN A 250 4.54 -4.57 0.71
N MET A 251 3.73 -3.85 1.47
CA MET A 251 3.67 -2.38 1.42
C MET A 251 4.37 -1.77 2.62
N ARG A 252 5.24 -0.80 2.34
CA ARG A 252 6.01 -0.10 3.34
C ARG A 252 6.02 1.40 3.04
N THR A 253 5.68 2.21 4.06
CA THR A 253 5.85 3.67 4.00
C THR A 253 6.72 4.11 5.17
N VAL A 254 7.71 4.95 4.90
CA VAL A 254 8.72 5.38 5.88
C VAL A 254 8.74 6.90 5.94
N VAL A 255 8.84 7.44 7.15
CA VAL A 255 9.05 8.87 7.38
C VAL A 255 10.43 9.07 8.01
N LEU A 256 11.25 9.92 7.38
CA LEU A 256 12.54 10.36 7.90
C LEU A 256 12.44 11.76 8.51
N ASP A 257 13.23 11.99 9.53
CA ASP A 257 13.46 13.34 10.05
C ASP A 257 14.49 14.13 9.20
N PRO A 258 14.70 15.43 9.46
CA PRO A 258 15.66 16.25 8.71
C PRO A 258 17.11 15.75 8.75
N GLN A 259 17.47 14.91 9.71
CA GLN A 259 18.78 14.26 9.79
C GLN A 259 18.83 12.96 8.98
N GLY A 260 17.67 12.54 8.37
CA GLY A 260 17.52 11.31 7.61
C GLY A 260 17.48 10.06 8.48
N ARG A 261 17.09 10.21 9.74
CA ARG A 261 16.79 9.09 10.62
C ARG A 261 15.34 8.68 10.47
N ILE A 262 15.07 7.40 10.60
CA ILE A 262 13.70 6.89 10.59
C ILE A 262 12.95 7.48 11.77
N ALA A 263 11.91 8.26 11.50
CA ALA A 263 11.01 8.81 12.49
C ALA A 263 9.83 7.87 12.77
N SER A 264 9.26 7.28 11.69
CA SER A 264 8.19 6.28 11.78
C SER A 264 8.14 5.40 10.53
N GLN A 265 7.49 4.25 10.67
CA GLN A 265 7.24 3.30 9.59
C GLN A 265 5.77 2.87 9.65
N PHE A 266 5.16 2.64 8.49
CA PHE A 266 3.79 2.16 8.34
C PHE A 266 3.80 0.90 7.48
N ASP A 267 3.15 -0.12 7.98
CA ASP A 267 2.99 -1.41 7.31
C ASP A 267 1.63 -1.48 6.61
N GLY A 268 1.60 -2.09 5.44
CA GLY A 268 0.36 -2.29 4.70
C GLY A 268 -0.27 -0.99 4.21
N ASN A 269 -1.59 -1.03 4.02
CA ASN A 269 -2.40 0.02 3.39
C ASN A 269 -3.53 0.56 4.27
N THR A 270 -3.53 0.23 5.56
CA THR A 270 -4.63 0.59 6.48
C THR A 270 -4.45 1.94 7.17
N TRP A 271 -3.27 2.54 7.07
CA TRP A 271 -2.99 3.86 7.62
C TRP A 271 -3.72 4.96 6.83
N THR A 272 -4.07 6.05 7.52
CA THR A 272 -4.83 7.17 6.96
C THR A 272 -3.93 8.34 6.55
N PRO A 273 -4.38 9.20 5.60
CA PRO A 273 -3.68 10.43 5.26
C PRO A 273 -3.36 11.32 6.47
N GLN A 274 -4.27 11.39 7.45
CA GLN A 274 -4.05 12.16 8.68
C GLN A 274 -2.90 11.58 9.52
N GLN A 275 -2.83 10.26 9.68
CA GLN A 275 -1.73 9.62 10.42
C GLN A 275 -0.37 9.92 9.77
N LEU A 276 -0.31 9.92 8.43
CA LEU A 276 0.91 10.27 7.72
C LEU A 276 1.25 11.77 7.88
N ALA A 277 0.25 12.65 7.79
CA ALA A 277 0.45 14.09 8.01
C ALA A 277 1.01 14.37 9.42
N ASP A 278 0.41 13.76 10.44
CA ASP A 278 0.86 13.93 11.84
C ASP A 278 2.31 13.45 12.01
N ALA A 279 2.66 12.30 11.42
CA ALA A 279 4.02 11.76 11.47
C ALA A 279 5.04 12.70 10.80
N ILE A 280 4.68 13.29 9.66
CA ILE A 280 5.53 14.25 8.94
C ILE A 280 5.71 15.53 9.74
N VAL A 281 4.63 16.10 10.30
CA VAL A 281 4.68 17.30 11.12
C VAL A 281 5.58 17.06 12.35
N GLN A 282 5.44 15.91 12.99
CA GLN A 282 6.28 15.54 14.14
C GLN A 282 7.75 15.39 13.72
N ALA A 283 8.04 14.74 12.60
CA ALA A 283 9.39 14.55 12.09
C ALA A 283 10.05 15.89 11.72
N ALA A 284 9.33 16.75 10.96
CA ALA A 284 9.84 18.03 10.46
C ALA A 284 10.19 19.04 11.57
N ARG A 285 9.60 18.87 12.75
CA ARG A 285 9.87 19.72 13.94
C ARG A 285 11.10 19.30 14.75
N LYS A 286 11.68 18.13 14.46
CA LYS A 286 12.93 17.73 15.10
C LYS A 286 14.03 18.69 14.64
N ALA A 287 14.72 19.30 15.60
CA ALA A 287 15.81 20.24 15.30
C ALA A 287 16.89 19.58 14.43
N PRO A 288 17.52 20.33 13.51
CA PRO A 288 18.62 19.82 12.67
C PRO A 288 19.85 19.40 13.49
#